data_4df8af2504670e576f91d0411566ae68
#
_entry.id   4df8af2504670e576f91d0411566ae68
#
_cell.length_a   1.000
_cell.length_b   1.000
_cell.length_c   1.000
_cell.angle_alpha   90.00
_cell.angle_beta   90.00
_cell.angle_gamma   90.00
#
_symmetry.space_group_name_H-M   'P 1'
#
loop_
_entity.id
_entity.type
_entity.pdbx_description
1 polymer ?
#
loop_
_entity_poly.entity_id
_entity_poly.type
_entity_poly.pdbx_seq_one_letter_code
_entity_poly.pdbx_strand_id
1 'polypeptide(L)'
;MTTRVRGLAALAAFMGAASMITASAANLNFLDKSPVSYFTPEDFELMHNNAVKALDAEGGTPKQSWSNEKTGASGWAQVRGQFKSSDGTPCKRLRVVNKAKGLSSDATYTVCNYPGRGWAVNADAEPAS
;
A
#
# COMPACT_ATOMS: atom_id res chain seq x y z
N MET A 1 -52.40 -49.91 -5.75
CA MET A 1 -52.23 -48.73 -5.41
C MET A 1 -50.97 -48.11 -5.61
N THR A 2 -50.85 -47.30 -6.44
CA THR A 2 -49.65 -46.76 -6.81
C THR A 2 -49.45 -45.46 -6.24
N THR A 3 -48.61 -45.43 -5.34
CA THR A 3 -48.24 -44.21 -4.81
C THR A 3 -47.21 -43.57 -5.65
N ARG A 4 -47.60 -42.62 -6.28
CA ARG A 4 -46.66 -41.90 -7.00
C ARG A 4 -46.00 -40.99 -6.16
N VAL A 5 -44.93 -41.39 -5.76
CA VAL A 5 -44.04 -40.41 -5.17
C VAL A 5 -43.51 -39.60 -6.31
N ARG A 6 -44.14 -38.56 -6.51
CA ARG A 6 -43.54 -37.64 -7.31
C ARG A 6 -42.50 -37.05 -6.51
N GLY A 7 -41.42 -37.62 -6.59
CA GLY A 7 -40.20 -36.91 -6.22
C GLY A 7 -40.06 -35.73 -7.09
N LEU A 8 -40.72 -34.75 -6.75
CA LEU A 8 -40.38 -33.48 -7.25
C LEU A 8 -39.07 -33.18 -6.72
N ALA A 9 -38.12 -33.52 -7.44
CA ALA A 9 -36.86 -32.89 -7.25
C ALA A 9 -37.14 -31.44 -7.35
N ALA A 10 -37.34 -30.85 -6.26
CA ALA A 10 -37.24 -29.46 -6.21
C ALA A 10 -35.82 -29.16 -6.58
N LEU A 11 -35.67 -28.88 -7.81
CA LEU A 11 -34.50 -28.28 -8.24
C LEU A 11 -34.49 -26.95 -7.62
N ALA A 12 -33.98 -26.94 -6.45
CA ALA A 12 -33.48 -25.73 -5.96
C ALA A 12 -32.36 -25.39 -6.89
N ALA A 13 -32.67 -24.71 -7.88
CA ALA A 13 -31.67 -24.04 -8.61
C ALA A 13 -31.09 -23.05 -7.66
N PHE A 14 -30.11 -23.47 -6.92
CA PHE A 14 -29.25 -22.57 -6.30
C PHE A 14 -28.45 -21.98 -7.40
N MET A 15 -29.04 -21.08 -8.01
CA MET A 15 -28.29 -20.01 -8.54
C MET A 15 -27.66 -19.41 -7.34
N GLY A 16 -26.56 -19.95 -6.99
CA GLY A 16 -25.69 -19.24 -6.15
C GLY A 16 -25.50 -17.91 -6.81
N ALA A 17 -26.14 -16.93 -6.28
CA ALA A 17 -25.78 -15.61 -6.60
C ALA A 17 -24.35 -15.52 -6.17
N ALA A 18 -23.48 -15.79 -7.06
CA ALA A 18 -22.16 -15.31 -6.93
C ALA A 18 -22.31 -13.82 -6.85
N SER A 19 -22.40 -13.34 -5.66
CA SER A 19 -22.24 -11.95 -5.44
C SER A 19 -20.85 -11.67 -5.89
N MET A 20 -20.72 -11.41 -7.16
CA MET A 20 -19.54 -10.80 -7.64
C MET A 20 -19.49 -9.50 -6.92
N ILE A 21 -18.76 -9.49 -5.86
CA ILE A 21 -18.33 -8.25 -5.33
C ILE A 21 -17.42 -7.71 -6.39
N THR A 22 -18.00 -7.02 -7.31
CA THR A 22 -17.23 -6.21 -8.22
C THR A 22 -16.75 -5.04 -7.40
N ALA A 23 -15.97 -5.37 -6.37
CA ALA A 23 -15.43 -4.36 -5.54
C ALA A 23 -14.47 -3.57 -6.40
N SER A 24 -14.94 -2.48 -6.83
CA SER A 24 -14.11 -1.32 -7.08
C SER A 24 -13.06 -1.42 -8.17
N ALA A 25 -13.30 -2.18 -9.23
CA ALA A 25 -12.48 -2.03 -10.42
C ALA A 25 -12.51 -0.58 -10.91
N ALA A 26 -13.57 0.15 -10.62
CA ALA A 26 -13.69 1.55 -11.00
C ALA A 26 -12.77 2.49 -10.21
N ASN A 27 -12.38 2.08 -9.01
CA ASN A 27 -11.58 2.94 -8.16
C ASN A 27 -10.08 2.78 -8.36
N LEU A 28 -9.66 1.85 -9.19
CA LEU A 28 -8.25 1.65 -9.48
C LEU A 28 -7.73 2.52 -10.63
N ASN A 29 -8.62 3.28 -11.25
CA ASN A 29 -8.20 4.16 -12.35
C ASN A 29 -7.18 5.22 -11.93
N PHE A 30 -7.13 5.54 -10.65
CA PHE A 30 -6.11 6.46 -10.17
C PHE A 30 -4.71 5.84 -10.21
N LEU A 31 -4.62 4.51 -10.11
CA LEU A 31 -3.34 3.82 -10.18
C LEU A 31 -2.75 3.86 -11.59
N ASP A 32 -3.60 3.91 -12.61
CA ASP A 32 -3.15 4.00 -13.99
C ASP A 32 -2.41 5.32 -14.28
N LYS A 33 -2.67 6.31 -13.45
CA LYS A 33 -2.02 7.61 -13.57
C LYS A 33 -0.90 7.80 -12.56
N SER A 34 -0.58 6.76 -11.82
CA SER A 34 0.49 6.81 -10.83
C SER A 34 1.77 6.21 -11.40
N PRO A 35 2.93 6.80 -11.12
CA PRO A 35 4.19 6.22 -11.56
C PRO A 35 4.39 4.80 -11.05
N VAL A 36 3.82 4.48 -9.89
CA VAL A 36 3.96 3.16 -9.27
C VAL A 36 3.35 2.05 -10.13
N SER A 37 2.35 2.38 -10.95
CA SER A 37 1.73 1.39 -11.84
C SER A 37 2.70 0.89 -12.93
N TYR A 38 3.78 1.62 -13.15
CA TYR A 38 4.81 1.24 -14.13
C TYR A 38 6.05 0.65 -13.49
N PHE A 39 6.05 0.48 -12.18
CA PHE A 39 7.22 -0.05 -11.48
C PHE A 39 7.40 -1.54 -11.73
N THR A 40 8.64 -1.92 -11.96
CA THR A 40 9.04 -3.33 -11.96
C THR A 40 9.26 -3.80 -10.53
N PRO A 41 9.36 -5.12 -10.29
CA PRO A 41 9.73 -5.62 -8.95
C PRO A 41 11.04 -5.01 -8.43
N GLU A 42 12.02 -4.78 -9.32
CA GLU A 42 13.27 -4.14 -8.92
C GLU A 42 13.05 -2.69 -8.49
N ASP A 43 12.18 -1.95 -9.19
CA ASP A 43 11.84 -0.58 -8.80
C ASP A 43 11.23 -0.53 -7.41
N PHE A 44 10.31 -1.46 -7.10
CA PHE A 44 9.71 -1.55 -5.78
C PHE A 44 10.75 -1.84 -4.70
N GLU A 45 11.69 -2.72 -4.99
CA GLU A 45 12.76 -3.05 -4.05
C GLU A 45 13.65 -1.84 -3.77
N LEU A 46 14.03 -1.12 -4.82
CA LEU A 46 14.82 0.10 -4.67
C LEU A 46 14.08 1.17 -3.88
N MET A 47 12.80 1.37 -4.17
CA MET A 47 11.96 2.30 -3.44
C MET A 47 11.85 1.91 -1.96
N HIS A 48 11.59 0.64 -1.69
CA HIS A 48 11.45 0.13 -0.33
C HIS A 48 12.74 0.31 0.48
N ASN A 49 13.87 -0.12 -0.09
CA ASN A 49 15.16 0.01 0.59
C ASN A 49 15.50 1.46 0.86
N ASN A 50 15.17 2.33 -0.07
CA ASN A 50 15.39 3.76 0.08
C ASN A 50 14.54 4.35 1.20
N ALA A 51 13.28 3.95 1.29
CA ALA A 51 12.39 4.39 2.36
C ALA A 51 12.90 3.95 3.74
N VAL A 52 13.38 2.72 3.85
CA VAL A 52 13.94 2.21 5.09
C VAL A 52 15.18 3.01 5.50
N LYS A 53 16.04 3.34 4.54
CA LYS A 53 17.20 4.19 4.82
C LYS A 53 16.80 5.54 5.36
N ALA A 54 15.76 6.15 4.78
CA ALA A 54 15.27 7.44 5.25
C ALA A 54 14.70 7.32 6.68
N LEU A 55 13.98 6.25 6.95
CA LEU A 55 13.38 6.03 8.27
C LEU A 55 14.42 5.71 9.35
N ASP A 56 15.47 4.99 9.00
CA ASP A 56 16.51 4.60 9.94
C ASP A 56 17.58 5.67 10.15
N ALA A 57 17.58 6.71 9.33
CA ALA A 57 18.56 7.77 9.46
C ALA A 57 18.39 8.52 10.78
N GLU A 58 19.49 8.76 11.46
CA GLU A 58 19.52 9.50 12.72
C GLU A 58 20.10 10.89 12.52
N GLY A 59 19.70 11.82 13.37
CA GLY A 59 20.36 13.11 13.47
C GLY A 59 20.09 14.09 12.34
N GLY A 60 19.02 13.96 11.65
CA GLY A 60 18.64 14.86 10.59
C GLY A 60 17.61 14.23 9.69
N THR A 61 17.16 14.98 8.69
CA THR A 61 16.17 14.50 7.76
C THR A 61 16.68 14.61 6.33
N PRO A 62 17.80 13.92 6.02
CA PRO A 62 18.31 14.00 4.65
C PRO A 62 17.36 13.33 3.69
N LYS A 63 17.30 13.89 2.50
CA LYS A 63 16.56 13.29 1.41
C LYS A 63 17.33 12.06 0.94
N GLN A 64 16.68 10.91 0.91
CA GLN A 64 17.25 9.69 0.36
C GLN A 64 16.67 9.45 -1.02
N SER A 65 17.52 9.25 -2.00
CA SER A 65 17.09 9.12 -3.40
C SER A 65 17.46 7.75 -3.96
N TRP A 66 16.69 7.29 -4.91
CA TRP A 66 16.95 6.07 -5.66
C TRP A 66 16.66 6.28 -7.14
N SER A 67 17.28 5.50 -7.96
CA SER A 67 16.99 5.49 -9.39
C SER A 67 17.30 4.12 -9.97
N ASN A 68 16.59 3.78 -11.04
CA ASN A 68 16.81 2.56 -11.80
C ASN A 68 17.04 2.93 -13.27
N GLU A 69 18.29 2.85 -13.71
CA GLU A 69 18.63 3.22 -15.08
C GLU A 69 17.97 2.30 -16.11
N LYS A 70 17.65 1.06 -15.74
CA LYS A 70 17.02 0.11 -16.65
C LYS A 70 15.61 0.51 -17.03
N THR A 71 14.88 1.12 -16.10
CA THR A 71 13.48 1.48 -16.30
C THR A 71 13.25 2.97 -16.41
N GLY A 72 14.21 3.77 -15.96
CA GLY A 72 14.05 5.21 -15.86
C GLY A 72 13.24 5.66 -14.65
N ALA A 73 12.80 4.71 -13.81
CA ALA A 73 12.07 5.05 -12.60
C ALA A 73 13.02 5.62 -11.55
N SER A 74 12.50 6.50 -10.71
CA SER A 74 13.28 7.14 -9.66
C SER A 74 12.35 7.65 -8.57
N GLY A 75 12.94 8.07 -7.47
CA GLY A 75 12.19 8.67 -6.40
C GLY A 75 13.08 9.10 -5.25
N TRP A 76 12.44 9.65 -4.23
CA TRP A 76 13.13 10.00 -3.00
C TRP A 76 12.16 9.94 -1.84
N ALA A 77 12.70 9.84 -0.64
CA ALA A 77 11.95 9.84 0.59
C ALA A 77 12.64 10.74 1.62
N GLN A 78 11.86 11.38 2.46
CA GLN A 78 12.37 12.25 3.50
C GLN A 78 11.43 12.24 4.70
N VAL A 79 11.98 12.07 5.88
CA VAL A 79 11.22 12.18 7.13
C VAL A 79 10.86 13.65 7.36
N ARG A 80 9.58 13.92 7.59
CA ARG A 80 9.08 15.27 7.79
C ARG A 80 8.68 15.54 9.25
N GLY A 81 8.64 14.52 10.07
CA GLY A 81 8.31 14.64 11.47
C GLY A 81 8.32 13.29 12.14
N GLN A 82 8.36 13.30 13.47
CA GLN A 82 8.32 12.07 14.24
C GLN A 82 7.51 12.29 15.51
N PHE A 83 6.89 11.22 15.97
CA PHE A 83 6.08 11.25 17.17
C PHE A 83 5.96 9.85 17.76
N LYS A 84 5.48 9.76 18.99
CA LYS A 84 5.08 8.48 19.57
C LYS A 84 3.57 8.39 19.55
N SER A 85 3.05 7.28 19.11
CA SER A 85 1.61 7.04 19.11
C SER A 85 1.10 6.86 20.53
N SER A 86 -0.22 6.80 20.68
CA SER A 86 -0.84 6.66 22.01
C SER A 86 -0.41 5.40 22.74
N ASP A 87 0.01 4.36 22.04
CA ASP A 87 0.51 3.13 22.63
C ASP A 87 2.05 3.12 22.83
N GLY A 88 2.69 4.26 22.58
CA GLY A 88 4.14 4.40 22.76
C GLY A 88 4.98 3.96 21.58
N THR A 89 4.37 3.57 20.47
CA THR A 89 5.11 3.14 19.28
C THR A 89 5.74 4.36 18.59
N PRO A 90 7.05 4.29 18.25
CA PRO A 90 7.67 5.39 17.50
C PRO A 90 7.15 5.42 16.07
N CYS A 91 6.73 6.60 15.63
CA CYS A 91 6.20 6.82 14.29
C CYS A 91 6.89 7.99 13.62
N LYS A 92 6.95 7.96 12.31
CA LYS A 92 7.50 9.05 11.50
C LYS A 92 6.57 9.37 10.35
N ARG A 93 6.54 10.62 9.95
CA ARG A 93 5.86 11.02 8.72
C ARG A 93 6.89 11.04 7.62
N LEU A 94 6.66 10.23 6.61
CA LEU A 94 7.59 10.05 5.50
C LEU A 94 6.97 10.60 4.22
N ARG A 95 7.60 11.60 3.66
CA ARG A 95 7.24 12.11 2.34
C ARG A 95 7.93 11.27 1.29
N VAL A 96 7.18 10.78 0.32
CA VAL A 96 7.67 9.92 -0.74
C VAL A 96 7.29 10.53 -2.08
N VAL A 97 8.27 10.72 -2.94
CA VAL A 97 8.05 11.16 -4.30
C VAL A 97 8.55 10.09 -5.23
N ASN A 98 7.73 9.69 -6.18
CA ASN A 98 8.07 8.68 -7.17
C ASN A 98 7.86 9.24 -8.57
N LYS A 99 8.69 8.78 -9.52
CA LYS A 99 8.62 9.19 -10.92
C LYS A 99 8.83 8.00 -11.83
N ALA A 100 7.98 7.85 -12.83
CA ALA A 100 8.13 6.86 -13.88
C ALA A 100 7.28 7.26 -15.08
N LYS A 101 7.79 7.03 -16.28
CA LYS A 101 7.04 7.25 -17.53
C LYS A 101 6.42 8.65 -17.64
N GLY A 102 7.15 9.66 -17.21
CA GLY A 102 6.66 11.04 -17.27
C GLY A 102 5.63 11.41 -16.21
N LEU A 103 5.30 10.47 -15.32
CA LEU A 103 4.36 10.69 -14.22
C LEU A 103 5.12 10.92 -12.92
N SER A 104 4.50 11.67 -12.02
CA SER A 104 5.07 11.95 -10.71
C SER A 104 3.99 11.83 -9.63
N SER A 105 4.35 11.30 -8.48
CA SER A 105 3.48 11.27 -7.31
C SER A 105 4.22 11.80 -6.10
N ASP A 106 3.48 12.41 -5.19
CA ASP A 106 4.01 13.02 -3.97
C ASP A 106 3.00 12.77 -2.86
N ALA A 107 3.39 12.01 -1.86
CA ALA A 107 2.50 11.67 -0.76
C ALA A 107 3.29 11.57 0.54
N THR A 108 2.60 11.83 1.65
CA THR A 108 3.18 11.68 2.98
C THR A 108 2.42 10.57 3.71
N TYR A 109 3.19 9.64 4.26
CA TYR A 109 2.66 8.49 4.97
C TYR A 109 3.07 8.53 6.44
N THR A 110 2.21 8.05 7.30
CA THR A 110 2.58 7.78 8.69
C THR A 110 3.08 6.34 8.77
N VAL A 111 4.32 6.18 9.22
CA VAL A 111 4.98 4.88 9.28
C VAL A 111 5.46 4.68 10.71
N CYS A 112 5.12 3.55 11.30
CA CYS A 112 5.45 3.24 12.68
C CYS A 112 6.38 2.04 12.77
N ASN A 113 7.27 2.06 13.76
CA ASN A 113 8.25 1.00 13.95
C ASN A 113 7.75 0.04 15.03
N TYR A 114 7.32 -1.13 14.63
CA TYR A 114 6.76 -2.13 15.54
C TYR A 114 7.83 -3.13 15.96
N PRO A 115 7.90 -3.45 17.27
CA PRO A 115 8.87 -4.42 17.74
C PRO A 115 8.78 -5.74 17.00
N GLY A 116 9.90 -6.23 16.49
CA GLY A 116 9.96 -7.51 15.77
C GLY A 116 9.40 -7.48 14.36
N ARG A 117 8.77 -6.40 13.94
CA ARG A 117 8.14 -6.30 12.62
C ARG A 117 8.74 -5.19 11.75
N GLY A 118 9.36 -4.20 12.36
CA GLY A 118 9.95 -3.07 11.65
C GLY A 118 8.93 -2.01 11.25
N TRP A 119 9.29 -1.23 10.26
CA TRP A 119 8.47 -0.11 9.80
C TRP A 119 7.27 -0.60 8.99
N ALA A 120 6.09 -0.08 9.32
CA ALA A 120 4.86 -0.36 8.59
C ALA A 120 3.98 0.88 8.54
N VAL A 121 3.30 1.07 7.43
CA VAL A 121 2.37 2.19 7.28
C VAL A 121 1.20 2.00 8.23
N ASN A 122 0.89 3.03 8.97
CA ASN A 122 -0.30 3.07 9.83
C ASN A 122 -0.96 4.44 9.69
N ALA A 123 -1.92 4.53 8.80
CA ALA A 123 -2.59 5.79 8.49
C ALA A 123 -3.39 6.33 9.68
N ASP A 124 -3.77 5.46 10.62
CA ASP A 124 -4.59 5.82 11.76
C ASP A 124 -3.79 6.16 13.00
N ALA A 125 -2.45 6.04 12.96
CA ALA A 125 -1.63 6.36 14.12
C ALA A 125 -1.64 7.86 14.39
N GLU A 126 -1.91 8.21 15.64
CA GLU A 126 -1.97 9.60 16.08
C GLU A 126 -0.99 9.85 17.21
N PRO A 127 -0.47 11.08 17.31
CA PRO A 127 0.38 11.44 18.42
C PRO A 127 -0.32 11.26 19.77
N ALA A 128 0.44 10.86 20.79
CA ALA A 128 -0.06 10.81 22.14
C ALA A 128 -0.44 12.23 22.58
N SER A 129 -1.60 12.37 23.18
CA SER A 129 -2.07 13.68 23.67
C SER A 129 -1.54 14.00 25.05
#